data_32ad1acfc312ef4c82a5c14fed8e3d7d
#
_entry.id   32ad1acfc312ef4c82a5c14fed8e3d7d
#
_cell.length_a   1.000
_cell.length_b   1.000
_cell.length_c   1.000
_cell.angle_alpha   90.00
_cell.angle_beta   90.00
_cell.angle_gamma   90.00
#
_symmetry.space_group_name_H-M   'P 1'
#
loop_
_entity.id
_entity.type
_entity.pdbx_description
1 polymer ?
#
loop_
_entity_poly.entity_id
_entity_poly.type
_entity_poly.pdbx_seq_one_letter_code
_entity_poly.pdbx_strand_id
1 'polypeptide(L)'
;MPNFIAKNVNFTPKECGEISFLWEARGRQGVSLVYTKSSSEEFFITLKKRENDWVVKGEKLTKPAKVGLLQNALAKFKELYCDQILSEAIAVKNTRLTQKDSAIFDVSELLENLNQSEFESKFIEIGFGSGRHLLFQAENNPNTLVIGIEVYKPSLEQVAKLAKAKNLNNVMLVNCDARLLLSLVESNFIDKIFLHFPVPWDDAPHRRVASAKFALECERTLKVGG
;
A
#
# COMPACT_ATOMS: atom_id res chain seq x y z
N MET A 1 6.55 7.77 0.62
CA MET A 1 6.66 8.71 -0.53
C MET A 1 6.70 7.89 -1.80
N PRO A 2 5.93 8.23 -2.84
CA PRO A 2 5.94 7.51 -4.11
C PRO A 2 7.34 7.42 -4.69
N ASN A 3 7.72 6.24 -5.19
CA ASN A 3 9.03 5.98 -5.77
C ASN A 3 8.98 4.76 -6.68
N PHE A 4 10.02 4.57 -7.48
CA PHE A 4 10.28 3.33 -8.20
C PHE A 4 11.79 3.09 -8.35
N ILE A 5 12.15 1.86 -8.71
CA ILE A 5 13.53 1.46 -9.00
C ILE A 5 13.58 1.02 -10.47
N ALA A 6 14.50 1.61 -11.22
CA ALA A 6 14.74 1.29 -12.63
C ALA A 6 16.17 0.79 -12.83
N LYS A 7 16.38 -0.10 -13.79
CA LYS A 7 17.72 -0.57 -14.15
C LYS A 7 18.55 0.55 -14.77
N ASN A 8 17.96 1.33 -15.69
CA ASN A 8 18.60 2.45 -16.34
C ASN A 8 17.69 3.68 -16.31
N VAL A 9 18.31 4.86 -16.26
CA VAL A 9 17.67 6.16 -16.38
C VAL A 9 18.46 6.99 -17.41
N ASN A 10 17.80 7.38 -18.50
CA ASN A 10 18.37 8.18 -19.58
C ASN A 10 17.63 9.51 -19.65
N PHE A 11 17.95 10.43 -18.76
CA PHE A 11 17.28 11.71 -18.68
C PHE A 11 17.79 12.70 -19.72
N THR A 12 16.85 13.29 -20.46
CA THR A 12 17.07 14.45 -21.33
C THR A 12 15.94 15.47 -21.08
N PRO A 13 16.25 16.77 -20.96
CA PRO A 13 15.22 17.80 -20.77
C PRO A 13 14.14 17.74 -21.84
N LYS A 14 12.88 17.80 -21.42
CA LYS A 14 11.74 17.76 -22.33
C LYS A 14 10.53 18.51 -21.77
N GLU A 15 9.94 19.36 -22.58
CA GLU A 15 8.61 19.91 -22.33
C GLU A 15 7.54 18.93 -22.80
N CYS A 16 6.61 18.57 -21.94
CA CYS A 16 5.66 17.49 -22.19
C CYS A 16 4.24 17.82 -21.71
N GLY A 17 3.62 18.84 -22.30
CA GLY A 17 2.24 19.22 -21.99
C GLY A 17 2.08 19.64 -20.52
N GLU A 18 1.22 18.95 -19.77
CA GLU A 18 0.90 19.33 -18.38
C GLU A 18 2.05 19.15 -17.38
N ILE A 19 3.03 18.29 -17.66
CA ILE A 19 4.18 18.04 -16.79
C ILE A 19 5.44 18.02 -17.65
N SER A 20 6.38 18.91 -17.38
CA SER A 20 7.64 19.06 -18.08
C SER A 20 8.83 18.81 -17.16
N PHE A 21 9.91 18.25 -17.71
CA PHE A 21 11.16 17.96 -17.02
C PHE A 21 12.26 18.81 -17.67
N LEU A 22 12.61 19.93 -17.04
CA LEU A 22 13.30 21.02 -17.72
C LEU A 22 14.82 20.96 -17.66
N TRP A 23 15.38 20.55 -16.51
CA TRP A 23 16.82 20.44 -16.32
C TRP A 23 17.18 19.52 -15.16
N GLU A 24 18.44 19.09 -15.09
CA GLU A 24 19.01 18.27 -14.04
C GLU A 24 20.14 19.01 -13.32
N ALA A 25 20.06 19.08 -12.01
CA ALA A 25 21.17 19.47 -11.16
C ALA A 25 21.87 18.22 -10.62
N ARG A 26 23.12 18.02 -11.02
CA ARG A 26 23.94 16.87 -10.59
C ARG A 26 24.66 17.19 -9.30
N GLY A 27 24.34 16.41 -8.27
CA GLY A 27 24.98 16.48 -6.97
C GLY A 27 26.17 15.52 -6.85
N ARG A 28 26.82 15.56 -5.71
CA ARG A 28 27.88 14.60 -5.34
C ARG A 28 27.24 13.23 -5.01
N GLN A 29 28.03 12.17 -5.02
CA GLN A 29 27.62 10.81 -4.61
C GLN A 29 26.48 10.19 -5.44
N GLY A 30 26.37 10.53 -6.73
CA GLY A 30 25.39 9.91 -7.63
C GLY A 30 23.93 10.31 -7.36
N VAL A 31 23.71 11.44 -6.72
CA VAL A 31 22.38 12.02 -6.52
C VAL A 31 22.18 13.19 -7.45
N SER A 32 21.06 13.22 -8.17
CA SER A 32 20.66 14.34 -9.01
C SER A 32 19.23 14.78 -8.69
N LEU A 33 18.92 16.02 -9.00
CA LEU A 33 17.59 16.61 -8.89
C LEU A 33 17.10 17.03 -10.28
N VAL A 34 15.95 16.56 -10.68
CA VAL A 34 15.28 16.96 -11.93
C VAL A 34 14.22 17.99 -11.60
N TYR A 35 14.39 19.20 -12.15
CA TYR A 35 13.39 20.25 -12.04
C TYR A 35 12.17 19.91 -12.87
N THR A 36 11.04 19.79 -12.19
CA THR A 36 9.77 19.37 -12.74
C THR A 36 8.76 20.51 -12.62
N LYS A 37 8.16 20.90 -13.72
CA LYS A 37 7.12 21.91 -13.79
C LYS A 37 5.80 21.30 -14.23
N SER A 38 4.74 21.65 -13.51
CA SER A 38 3.36 21.37 -13.90
C SER A 38 2.60 22.67 -14.13
N SER A 39 1.36 22.57 -14.58
CA SER A 39 0.48 23.74 -14.74
C SER A 39 0.20 24.50 -13.43
N SER A 40 0.34 23.83 -12.26
CA SER A 40 -0.03 24.39 -10.95
C SER A 40 1.12 24.52 -9.98
N GLU A 41 2.16 23.70 -10.08
CA GLU A 41 3.25 23.64 -9.09
C GLU A 41 4.58 23.27 -9.73
N GLU A 42 5.67 23.65 -9.05
CA GLU A 42 7.05 23.33 -9.42
C GLU A 42 7.69 22.54 -8.26
N PHE A 43 8.43 21.48 -8.59
CA PHE A 43 9.05 20.61 -7.59
C PHE A 43 10.22 19.82 -8.19
N PHE A 44 10.94 19.08 -7.36
CA PHE A 44 12.04 18.24 -7.81
C PHE A 44 11.73 16.75 -7.68
N ILE A 45 12.23 16.00 -8.66
CA ILE A 45 12.38 14.54 -8.60
C ILE A 45 13.84 14.23 -8.31
N THR A 46 14.08 13.38 -7.32
CA THR A 46 15.42 12.89 -6.97
C THR A 46 15.73 11.64 -7.76
N LEU A 47 16.87 11.63 -8.45
CA LEU A 47 17.50 10.46 -9.04
C LEU A 47 18.68 10.06 -8.16
N LYS A 48 18.72 8.84 -7.67
CA LYS A 48 19.86 8.31 -6.90
C LYS A 48 20.40 7.07 -7.56
N LYS A 49 21.61 7.18 -8.12
CA LYS A 49 22.33 6.03 -8.67
C LYS A 49 22.81 5.13 -7.55
N ARG A 50 22.64 3.83 -7.74
CA ARG A 50 23.24 2.75 -6.94
C ARG A 50 24.19 1.97 -7.83
N GLU A 51 24.82 0.92 -7.31
CA GLU A 51 25.75 0.10 -8.07
C GLU A 51 25.11 -0.49 -9.33
N ASN A 52 23.90 -1.03 -9.23
CA ASN A 52 23.25 -1.77 -10.30
C ASN A 52 21.92 -1.18 -10.78
N ASP A 53 21.42 -0.12 -10.17
CA ASP A 53 20.11 0.45 -10.44
C ASP A 53 19.99 1.93 -10.05
N TRP A 54 18.80 2.48 -10.27
CA TRP A 54 18.44 3.85 -9.93
C TRP A 54 17.18 3.89 -9.08
N VAL A 55 17.20 4.65 -8.00
CA VAL A 55 16.02 5.01 -7.24
C VAL A 55 15.51 6.37 -7.70
N VAL A 56 14.26 6.42 -8.16
CA VAL A 56 13.58 7.63 -8.57
C VAL A 56 12.44 7.92 -7.62
N LYS A 57 12.41 9.11 -7.02
CA LYS A 57 11.42 9.51 -6.02
C LYS A 57 11.20 11.02 -6.01
N GLY A 58 10.09 11.48 -5.38
CA GLY A 58 9.92 12.90 -5.09
C GLY A 58 10.96 13.44 -4.12
N GLU A 59 11.33 14.71 -4.24
CA GLU A 59 12.13 15.40 -3.25
C GLU A 59 11.24 15.82 -2.07
N LYS A 60 11.74 15.72 -0.82
CA LYS A 60 10.91 15.89 0.38
C LYS A 60 10.49 17.36 0.62
N LEU A 61 11.41 18.28 0.39
CA LEU A 61 11.22 19.71 0.71
C LEU A 61 10.33 20.41 -0.33
N THR A 62 10.41 19.98 -1.59
CA THR A 62 9.71 20.60 -2.72
C THR A 62 8.52 19.79 -3.22
N LYS A 63 8.14 18.72 -2.51
CA LYS A 63 7.00 17.88 -2.92
C LYS A 63 5.74 18.72 -3.11
N PRO A 64 4.95 18.48 -4.18
CA PRO A 64 3.71 19.20 -4.40
C PRO A 64 2.70 18.89 -3.30
N ALA A 65 1.79 19.84 -3.04
CA ALA A 65 0.73 19.70 -2.05
C ALA A 65 -0.18 18.50 -2.35
N LYS A 66 -0.47 18.27 -3.63
CA LYS A 66 -1.26 17.12 -4.09
C LYS A 66 -0.35 15.94 -4.44
N VAL A 67 -0.39 14.87 -3.64
CA VAL A 67 0.39 13.64 -3.88
C VAL A 67 0.12 13.04 -5.27
N GLY A 68 -1.09 13.17 -5.79
CA GLY A 68 -1.45 12.70 -7.14
C GLY A 68 -0.63 13.37 -8.25
N LEU A 69 -0.25 14.64 -8.09
CA LEU A 69 0.59 15.32 -9.05
C LEU A 69 2.00 14.73 -9.10
N LEU A 70 2.59 14.45 -7.95
CA LEU A 70 3.89 13.76 -7.86
C LEU A 70 3.84 12.36 -8.47
N GLN A 71 2.77 11.61 -8.20
CA GLN A 71 2.58 10.26 -8.76
C GLN A 71 2.48 10.31 -10.29
N ASN A 72 1.73 11.29 -10.83
CA ASN A 72 1.62 11.52 -12.27
C ASN A 72 2.96 11.86 -12.89
N ALA A 73 3.74 12.74 -12.25
CA ALA A 73 5.06 13.11 -12.70
C ALA A 73 6.02 11.90 -12.70
N LEU A 74 6.04 11.11 -11.64
CA LEU A 74 6.87 9.90 -11.57
C LEU A 74 6.47 8.84 -12.60
N ALA A 75 5.16 8.66 -12.84
CA ALA A 75 4.67 7.74 -13.88
C ALA A 75 5.12 8.19 -15.28
N LYS A 76 5.02 9.49 -15.56
CA LYS A 76 5.46 10.05 -16.85
C LYS A 76 6.98 10.03 -16.99
N PHE A 77 7.72 10.31 -15.92
CA PHE A 77 9.18 10.20 -15.92
C PHE A 77 9.64 8.76 -16.20
N LYS A 78 8.99 7.78 -15.59
CA LYS A 78 9.23 6.36 -15.82
C LYS A 78 9.07 6.00 -17.30
N GLU A 79 7.97 6.42 -17.92
CA GLU A 79 7.64 6.13 -19.30
C GLU A 79 8.65 6.75 -20.29
N LEU A 80 9.10 7.97 -20.02
CA LEU A 80 9.95 8.71 -20.94
C LEU A 80 11.44 8.37 -20.84
N TYR A 81 11.93 8.01 -19.66
CA TYR A 81 13.37 8.00 -19.36
C TYR A 81 13.89 6.71 -18.74
N CYS A 82 13.04 5.72 -18.45
CA CYS A 82 13.46 4.55 -17.71
C CYS A 82 13.19 3.24 -18.45
N ASP A 83 14.19 2.37 -18.41
CA ASP A 83 14.07 1.00 -18.89
C ASP A 83 14.07 0.03 -17.70
N GLN A 84 13.39 -1.12 -17.86
CA GLN A 84 13.34 -2.22 -16.90
C GLN A 84 13.04 -1.76 -15.45
N ILE A 85 11.78 -1.60 -15.14
CA ILE A 85 11.33 -1.25 -13.79
C ILE A 85 11.45 -2.49 -12.89
N LEU A 86 12.28 -2.38 -11.85
CA LEU A 86 12.56 -3.47 -10.90
C LEU A 86 11.57 -3.48 -9.75
N SER A 87 11.10 -2.31 -9.33
CA SER A 87 10.13 -2.15 -8.23
C SER A 87 9.42 -0.82 -8.36
N GLU A 88 8.14 -0.78 -7.99
CA GLU A 88 7.30 0.41 -8.08
C GLU A 88 6.42 0.57 -6.84
N ALA A 89 6.39 1.80 -6.29
CA ALA A 89 5.49 2.23 -5.22
C ALA A 89 4.77 3.55 -5.62
N ILE A 90 4.29 3.59 -6.86
CA ILE A 90 3.42 4.64 -7.40
C ILE A 90 2.00 4.11 -7.35
N ALA A 91 1.01 4.93 -6.90
CA ALA A 91 -0.38 4.50 -6.87
C ALA A 91 -0.88 4.19 -8.28
N VAL A 92 -1.65 3.11 -8.40
CA VAL A 92 -2.30 2.72 -9.66
C VAL A 92 -3.24 3.85 -10.09
N LYS A 93 -3.04 4.41 -11.28
CA LYS A 93 -3.91 5.44 -11.83
C LYS A 93 -5.30 4.87 -12.18
N ASN A 94 -6.34 5.60 -11.77
CA ASN A 94 -7.68 5.57 -12.35
C ASN A 94 -8.53 4.29 -12.26
N THR A 95 -8.33 3.43 -11.27
CA THR A 95 -9.43 2.52 -10.95
C THR A 95 -10.40 3.27 -10.04
N ARG A 96 -11.46 3.87 -10.59
CA ARG A 96 -12.61 4.30 -9.79
C ARG A 96 -13.24 3.02 -9.27
N LEU A 97 -13.12 2.79 -7.97
CA LEU A 97 -13.83 1.71 -7.31
C LEU A 97 -15.32 2.10 -7.32
N THR A 98 -16.12 1.34 -8.01
CA THR A 98 -17.56 1.37 -7.77
C THR A 98 -17.84 0.59 -6.48
N GLN A 99 -18.90 0.92 -5.75
CA GLN A 99 -19.22 0.25 -4.48
C GLN A 99 -19.35 -1.28 -4.63
N LYS A 100 -19.80 -1.74 -5.81
CA LYS A 100 -19.93 -3.17 -6.16
C LYS A 100 -18.60 -3.91 -6.43
N ASP A 101 -17.54 -3.18 -6.78
CA ASP A 101 -16.24 -3.74 -7.17
C ASP A 101 -15.16 -3.54 -6.09
N SER A 102 -15.52 -3.00 -4.94
CA SER A 102 -14.59 -2.69 -3.87
C SER A 102 -14.36 -3.91 -3.00
N ALA A 103 -13.11 -4.22 -2.71
CA ALA A 103 -12.74 -5.18 -1.66
C ALA A 103 -12.92 -4.59 -0.25
N ILE A 104 -13.46 -3.37 -0.11
CA ILE A 104 -13.69 -2.68 1.15
C ILE A 104 -15.13 -2.94 1.58
N PHE A 105 -15.28 -3.46 2.80
CA PHE A 105 -16.54 -3.78 3.44
C PHE A 105 -16.73 -2.96 4.71
N ASP A 106 -17.94 -2.72 5.13
CA ASP A 106 -18.21 -2.37 6.52
C ASP A 106 -18.12 -3.61 7.43
N VAL A 107 -18.15 -3.40 8.75
CA VAL A 107 -17.96 -4.50 9.71
C VAL A 107 -19.07 -5.54 9.60
N SER A 108 -20.32 -5.12 9.40
CA SER A 108 -21.47 -6.02 9.32
C SER A 108 -21.42 -6.85 8.04
N GLU A 109 -21.19 -6.20 6.90
CA GLU A 109 -21.03 -6.86 5.60
C GLU A 109 -19.84 -7.83 5.60
N LEU A 110 -18.71 -7.44 6.23
CA LEU A 110 -17.56 -8.32 6.33
C LEU A 110 -17.87 -9.58 7.14
N LEU A 111 -18.55 -9.47 8.29
CA LEU A 111 -18.90 -10.60 9.13
C LEU A 111 -19.90 -11.54 8.43
N GLU A 112 -20.90 -11.00 7.73
CA GLU A 112 -21.83 -11.81 6.93
C GLU A 112 -21.11 -12.58 5.84
N ASN A 113 -20.27 -11.92 5.04
CA ASN A 113 -19.50 -12.56 3.98
C ASN A 113 -18.46 -13.55 4.54
N LEU A 114 -17.86 -13.27 5.68
CA LEU A 114 -16.89 -14.13 6.33
C LEU A 114 -17.55 -15.44 6.78
N ASN A 115 -18.76 -15.38 7.35
CA ASN A 115 -19.52 -16.55 7.81
C ASN A 115 -20.08 -17.39 6.65
N GLN A 116 -20.39 -16.76 5.52
CA GLN A 116 -20.88 -17.42 4.30
C GLN A 116 -19.74 -17.86 3.36
N SER A 117 -18.49 -17.59 3.74
CA SER A 117 -17.33 -17.83 2.89
C SER A 117 -17.05 -19.32 2.71
N GLU A 118 -16.92 -19.74 1.46
CA GLU A 118 -16.55 -21.12 1.06
C GLU A 118 -15.02 -21.34 1.00
N PHE A 119 -14.22 -20.33 1.33
CA PHE A 119 -12.76 -20.48 1.37
C PHE A 119 -12.32 -21.47 2.46
N GLU A 120 -11.40 -22.36 2.11
CA GLU A 120 -10.88 -23.42 2.99
C GLU A 120 -10.19 -22.85 4.24
N SER A 121 -9.46 -21.76 4.07
CA SER A 121 -8.71 -21.08 5.13
C SER A 121 -9.03 -19.59 5.19
N LYS A 122 -8.82 -19.01 6.35
CA LYS A 122 -9.08 -17.58 6.63
C LYS A 122 -7.90 -16.97 7.38
N PHE A 123 -7.25 -15.99 6.78
CA PHE A 123 -6.14 -15.25 7.38
C PHE A 123 -6.57 -13.82 7.69
N ILE A 124 -6.11 -13.27 8.81
CA ILE A 124 -6.28 -11.86 9.17
C ILE A 124 -4.92 -11.18 9.24
N GLU A 125 -4.78 -10.03 8.59
CA GLU A 125 -3.63 -9.13 8.80
C GLU A 125 -4.10 -7.81 9.41
N ILE A 126 -3.49 -7.47 10.55
CA ILE A 126 -3.83 -6.29 11.34
C ILE A 126 -2.79 -5.20 11.11
N GLY A 127 -3.27 -4.01 10.70
CA GLY A 127 -2.41 -2.87 10.40
C GLY A 127 -1.54 -3.11 9.16
N PHE A 128 -2.14 -3.57 8.07
CA PHE A 128 -1.44 -4.00 6.85
C PHE A 128 -0.65 -2.87 6.14
N GLY A 129 -0.89 -1.60 6.46
CA GLY A 129 -0.17 -0.45 5.93
C GLY A 129 -0.13 -0.43 4.39
N SER A 130 1.02 -0.72 3.78
CA SER A 130 1.17 -0.77 2.32
C SER A 130 0.53 -2.00 1.65
N GLY A 131 0.06 -2.97 2.43
CA GLY A 131 -0.58 -4.20 1.98
C GLY A 131 0.33 -5.20 1.27
N ARG A 132 1.64 -5.04 1.31
CA ARG A 132 2.57 -5.94 0.59
C ARG A 132 2.45 -7.38 1.03
N HIS A 133 2.43 -7.61 2.35
CA HIS A 133 2.31 -8.96 2.90
C HIS A 133 0.90 -9.52 2.64
N LEU A 134 -0.15 -8.73 2.89
CA LEU A 134 -1.53 -9.09 2.63
C LEU A 134 -1.75 -9.55 1.19
N LEU A 135 -1.33 -8.74 0.21
CA LEU A 135 -1.45 -9.07 -1.21
C LEU A 135 -0.60 -10.29 -1.59
N PHE A 136 0.61 -10.42 -1.03
CA PHE A 136 1.45 -11.60 -1.21
C PHE A 136 0.76 -12.87 -0.71
N GLN A 137 0.13 -12.82 0.48
CA GLN A 137 -0.62 -13.97 1.01
C GLN A 137 -1.80 -14.33 0.10
N ALA A 138 -2.55 -13.33 -0.38
CA ALA A 138 -3.68 -13.56 -1.26
C ALA A 138 -3.28 -14.17 -2.62
N GLU A 139 -2.18 -13.70 -3.21
CA GLU A 139 -1.65 -14.22 -4.48
C GLU A 139 -1.17 -15.67 -4.37
N ASN A 140 -0.49 -16.01 -3.26
CA ASN A 140 0.11 -17.34 -3.09
C ASN A 140 -0.83 -18.37 -2.47
N ASN A 141 -2.00 -17.95 -1.98
CA ASN A 141 -2.99 -18.83 -1.35
C ASN A 141 -4.39 -18.57 -1.93
N PRO A 142 -4.67 -18.95 -3.17
CA PRO A 142 -5.94 -18.62 -3.84
C PRO A 142 -7.19 -19.22 -3.16
N ASN A 143 -7.04 -20.32 -2.40
CA ASN A 143 -8.11 -20.95 -1.63
C ASN A 143 -8.25 -20.38 -0.19
N THR A 144 -7.52 -19.32 0.12
CA THR A 144 -7.53 -18.67 1.43
C THR A 144 -8.16 -17.29 1.30
N LEU A 145 -9.14 -16.99 2.13
CA LEU A 145 -9.65 -15.64 2.29
C LEU A 145 -8.67 -14.82 3.15
N VAL A 146 -8.18 -13.71 2.63
CA VAL A 146 -7.25 -12.82 3.32
C VAL A 146 -7.98 -11.54 3.72
N ILE A 147 -8.12 -11.32 5.02
CA ILE A 147 -8.85 -10.19 5.61
C ILE A 147 -7.85 -9.17 6.10
N GLY A 148 -7.93 -7.95 5.61
CA GLY A 148 -7.09 -6.83 6.03
C GLY A 148 -7.83 -5.84 6.91
N ILE A 149 -7.28 -5.54 8.08
CA ILE A 149 -7.80 -4.52 9.00
C ILE A 149 -6.85 -3.35 9.02
N GLU A 150 -7.34 -2.14 8.73
CA GLU A 150 -6.52 -0.92 8.74
C GLU A 150 -7.38 0.29 9.14
N VAL A 151 -6.84 1.10 10.04
CA VAL A 151 -7.50 2.34 10.50
C VAL A 151 -7.22 3.55 9.60
N TYR A 152 -6.13 3.51 8.84
CA TYR A 152 -5.74 4.58 7.95
C TYR A 152 -6.37 4.42 6.56
N LYS A 153 -7.46 5.14 6.31
CA LYS A 153 -8.25 5.05 5.07
C LYS A 153 -7.46 5.13 3.77
N PRO A 154 -6.45 6.02 3.60
CA PRO A 154 -5.68 6.06 2.34
C PRO A 154 -4.93 4.76 2.03
N SER A 155 -4.41 4.04 3.04
CA SER A 155 -3.81 2.71 2.86
C SER A 155 -4.84 1.69 2.40
N LEU A 156 -6.01 1.68 3.03
CA LEU A 156 -7.13 0.81 2.69
C LEU A 156 -7.54 0.97 1.21
N GLU A 157 -7.78 2.23 0.78
CA GLU A 157 -8.15 2.54 -0.60
C GLU A 157 -7.06 2.16 -1.61
N GLN A 158 -5.80 2.35 -1.25
CA GLN A 158 -4.67 1.97 -2.10
C GLN A 158 -4.59 0.45 -2.28
N VAL A 159 -4.72 -0.32 -1.19
CA VAL A 159 -4.64 -1.78 -1.23
C VAL A 159 -5.84 -2.37 -1.97
N ALA A 160 -7.05 -1.82 -1.80
CA ALA A 160 -8.22 -2.23 -2.58
C ALA A 160 -8.01 -2.05 -4.10
N LYS A 161 -7.40 -0.93 -4.52
CA LYS A 161 -7.03 -0.70 -5.93
C LYS A 161 -6.00 -1.71 -6.44
N LEU A 162 -5.02 -2.05 -5.61
CA LEU A 162 -4.01 -3.05 -5.96
C LEU A 162 -4.60 -4.45 -6.06
N ALA A 163 -5.46 -4.85 -5.13
CA ALA A 163 -6.17 -6.13 -5.16
C ALA A 163 -7.00 -6.25 -6.44
N LYS A 164 -7.76 -5.20 -6.80
CA LYS A 164 -8.51 -5.15 -8.06
C LYS A 164 -7.60 -5.25 -9.29
N ALA A 165 -6.49 -4.49 -9.32
CA ALA A 165 -5.55 -4.51 -10.44
C ALA A 165 -4.88 -5.88 -10.65
N LYS A 166 -4.78 -6.68 -9.58
CA LYS A 166 -4.25 -8.04 -9.59
C LYS A 166 -5.34 -9.12 -9.74
N ASN A 167 -6.62 -8.73 -9.88
CA ASN A 167 -7.78 -9.63 -9.94
C ASN A 167 -7.88 -10.61 -8.75
N LEU A 168 -7.55 -10.13 -7.54
CA LEU A 168 -7.64 -10.93 -6.32
C LEU A 168 -9.08 -10.89 -5.79
N ASN A 169 -9.76 -12.03 -5.86
CA ASN A 169 -11.14 -12.18 -5.40
C ASN A 169 -11.24 -12.72 -3.95
N ASN A 170 -10.09 -13.05 -3.37
CA ASN A 170 -9.93 -13.61 -2.03
C ASN A 170 -9.42 -12.58 -1.01
N VAL A 171 -9.69 -11.31 -1.22
CA VAL A 171 -9.29 -10.21 -0.32
C VAL A 171 -10.52 -9.47 0.18
N MET A 172 -10.63 -9.32 1.50
CA MET A 172 -11.60 -8.45 2.16
C MET A 172 -10.88 -7.43 3.03
N LEU A 173 -11.24 -6.16 2.92
CA LEU A 173 -10.62 -5.06 3.66
C LEU A 173 -11.66 -4.33 4.51
N VAL A 174 -11.29 -3.96 5.73
CA VAL A 174 -12.19 -3.24 6.63
C VAL A 174 -11.47 -2.10 7.35
N ASN A 175 -12.16 -0.96 7.45
CA ASN A 175 -11.68 0.19 8.22
C ASN A 175 -12.26 0.15 9.63
N CYS A 176 -11.58 -0.53 10.55
CA CYS A 176 -12.01 -0.60 11.95
C CYS A 176 -10.82 -0.84 12.90
N ASP A 177 -11.11 -0.77 14.20
CA ASP A 177 -10.18 -1.22 15.24
C ASP A 177 -10.21 -2.76 15.31
N ALA A 178 -9.04 -3.38 15.19
CA ALA A 178 -8.90 -4.83 15.21
C ALA A 178 -9.42 -5.47 16.53
N ARG A 179 -9.32 -4.76 17.65
CA ARG A 179 -9.85 -5.20 18.94
C ARG A 179 -11.37 -5.35 18.92
N LEU A 180 -12.04 -4.46 18.18
CA LEU A 180 -13.49 -4.54 17.96
C LEU A 180 -13.84 -5.71 17.04
N LEU A 181 -13.18 -5.80 15.88
CA LEU A 181 -13.50 -6.85 14.91
C LEU A 181 -13.30 -8.24 15.52
N LEU A 182 -12.16 -8.51 16.17
CA LEU A 182 -11.89 -9.82 16.76
C LEU A 182 -12.94 -10.19 17.81
N SER A 183 -13.47 -9.24 18.58
CA SER A 183 -14.53 -9.54 19.55
C SER A 183 -15.87 -9.98 18.93
N LEU A 184 -16.06 -9.75 17.64
CA LEU A 184 -17.25 -10.11 16.86
C LEU A 184 -17.06 -11.38 16.01
N VAL A 185 -15.82 -11.78 15.77
CA VAL A 185 -15.50 -13.01 15.02
C VAL A 185 -15.76 -14.23 15.90
N GLU A 186 -16.25 -15.31 15.31
CA GLU A 186 -16.53 -16.57 16.01
C GLU A 186 -15.25 -17.23 16.58
N SER A 187 -15.43 -18.09 17.58
CA SER A 187 -14.32 -18.84 18.18
C SER A 187 -13.88 -19.97 17.23
N ASN A 188 -12.57 -20.29 17.24
CA ASN A 188 -11.98 -21.37 16.41
C ASN A 188 -12.28 -21.22 14.91
N PHE A 189 -12.24 -20.03 14.37
CA PHE A 189 -12.70 -19.73 13.01
C PHE A 189 -11.59 -19.27 12.07
N ILE A 190 -10.53 -18.66 12.58
CA ILE A 190 -9.42 -18.09 11.83
C ILE A 190 -8.22 -19.02 11.86
N ASP A 191 -7.58 -19.23 10.72
CA ASP A 191 -6.41 -20.10 10.60
C ASP A 191 -5.11 -19.39 10.97
N LYS A 192 -4.97 -18.09 10.65
CA LYS A 192 -3.77 -17.29 11.00
C LYS A 192 -4.11 -15.83 11.23
N ILE A 193 -3.42 -15.23 12.20
CA ILE A 193 -3.45 -13.79 12.47
C ILE A 193 -2.03 -13.24 12.35
N PHE A 194 -1.86 -12.21 11.50
CA PHE A 194 -0.59 -11.50 11.32
C PHE A 194 -0.67 -10.12 11.95
N LEU A 195 0.31 -9.78 12.78
CA LEU A 195 0.49 -8.46 13.37
C LEU A 195 1.93 -8.03 13.19
N HIS A 196 2.20 -7.24 12.16
CA HIS A 196 3.55 -6.81 11.80
C HIS A 196 3.83 -5.39 12.30
N PHE A 197 4.89 -5.25 13.12
CA PHE A 197 5.41 -3.96 13.58
C PHE A 197 4.34 -2.99 14.09
N PRO A 198 3.51 -3.38 15.07
CA PRO A 198 2.50 -2.50 15.63
C PRO A 198 3.16 -1.26 16.24
N VAL A 199 2.49 -0.11 16.14
CA VAL A 199 3.00 1.14 16.73
C VAL A 199 3.19 0.95 18.24
N PRO A 200 4.38 1.21 18.80
CA PRO A 200 4.68 0.93 20.20
C PRO A 200 3.92 1.83 21.18
N TRP A 201 3.50 3.04 20.77
CA TRP A 201 2.75 3.99 21.58
C TRP A 201 3.36 4.18 22.98
N ASP A 202 4.66 4.55 23.07
CA ASP A 202 5.37 4.64 24.34
C ASP A 202 4.74 5.66 25.28
N ASP A 203 4.31 6.81 24.75
CA ASP A 203 3.63 7.87 25.53
C ASP A 203 2.11 7.61 25.71
N ALA A 204 1.54 6.59 25.09
CA ALA A 204 0.11 6.28 25.17
C ALA A 204 -0.15 4.75 25.14
N PRO A 205 0.28 4.00 26.16
CA PRO A 205 0.20 2.53 26.16
C PRO A 205 -1.21 1.96 25.95
N HIS A 206 -2.25 2.69 26.35
CA HIS A 206 -3.66 2.31 26.15
C HIS A 206 -4.07 2.24 24.66
N ARG A 207 -3.29 2.82 23.77
CA ARG A 207 -3.50 2.75 22.31
C ARG A 207 -2.88 1.53 21.65
N ARG A 208 -2.03 0.80 22.36
CA ARG A 208 -1.40 -0.42 21.82
C ARG A 208 -2.48 -1.43 21.45
N VAL A 209 -2.37 -1.96 20.24
CA VAL A 209 -3.24 -3.06 19.79
C VAL A 209 -2.89 -4.33 20.56
N ALA A 210 -1.61 -4.65 20.72
CA ALA A 210 -1.12 -5.78 21.48
C ALA A 210 -1.31 -5.56 22.98
N SER A 211 -2.39 -6.08 23.55
CA SER A 211 -2.74 -6.07 24.96
C SER A 211 -3.14 -7.48 25.40
N ALA A 212 -3.19 -7.75 26.71
CA ALA A 212 -3.64 -9.04 27.21
C ALA A 212 -5.04 -9.41 26.71
N LYS A 213 -5.98 -8.46 26.70
CA LYS A 213 -7.32 -8.68 26.15
C LYS A 213 -7.29 -9.02 24.67
N PHE A 214 -6.47 -8.33 23.88
CA PHE A 214 -6.29 -8.61 22.46
C PHE A 214 -5.71 -10.02 22.23
N ALA A 215 -4.72 -10.44 23.04
CA ALA A 215 -4.16 -11.79 22.97
C ALA A 215 -5.20 -12.88 23.25
N LEU A 216 -6.07 -12.67 24.24
CA LEU A 216 -7.17 -13.59 24.55
C LEU A 216 -8.19 -13.68 23.38
N GLU A 217 -8.48 -12.56 22.71
CA GLU A 217 -9.35 -12.58 21.53
C GLU A 217 -8.69 -13.29 20.35
N CYS A 218 -7.37 -13.12 20.14
CA CYS A 218 -6.63 -13.88 19.15
C CYS A 218 -6.68 -15.38 19.44
N GLU A 219 -6.39 -15.79 20.67
CA GLU A 219 -6.47 -17.20 21.10
C GLU A 219 -7.88 -17.79 20.89
N ARG A 220 -8.91 -17.04 21.26
CA ARG A 220 -10.31 -17.47 21.11
C ARG A 220 -10.70 -17.66 19.63
N THR A 221 -10.28 -16.75 18.77
CA THR A 221 -10.68 -16.76 17.35
C THR A 221 -9.85 -17.69 16.49
N LEU A 222 -8.61 -17.98 16.89
CA LEU A 222 -7.76 -18.92 16.18
C LEU A 222 -8.25 -20.36 16.31
N LYS A 223 -8.16 -21.12 15.23
CA LYS A 223 -8.31 -22.58 15.27
C LYS A 223 -7.17 -23.23 16.05
N VAL A 224 -7.38 -24.44 16.53
CA VAL A 224 -6.32 -25.22 17.19
C VAL A 224 -5.16 -25.43 16.23
N GLY A 225 -3.99 -24.97 16.60
CA GLY A 225 -2.77 -25.01 15.79
C GLY A 225 -2.60 -23.81 14.85
N GLY A 226 -3.45 -22.80 14.95
CA GLY A 226 -3.37 -21.54 14.22
C GLY A 226 -2.40 -20.53 14.85
#